data_b7998ff836b4e10b5e02c6dbf66fb322
#
_entry.id   b7998ff836b4e10b5e02c6dbf66fb322
#
_cell.length_a   1.000
_cell.length_b   1.000
_cell.length_c   1.000
_cell.angle_alpha   90.00
_cell.angle_beta   90.00
_cell.angle_gamma   90.00
#
_symmetry.space_group_name_H-M   'P 1'
#
loop_
_entity.id
_entity.type
_entity.pdbx_description
1 polymer ?
#
loop_
_entity_poly.entity_id
_entity_poly.type
_entity_poly.pdbx_seq_one_letter_code
_entity_poly.pdbx_strand_id
1 'polypeptide(L)'
;MNTLYNFAPTLHLLIVGALVASVPLGWMWLRQPSASTSQRVVWFTQLTLFITFDLVLFGAFTRLTDSGLGCPDWPGCYGFASPVGAVSAIDAAQTAMPTGPVTHQKAWIEMVHRYMAMGVGGCILTLAWFAWSQRSQGSNTKSPTLTLLWVCVQGAFGALTVTMKLFPAIVTLHLLGGLVLLALLTIQIYQQRQVAPIEISSRLYGSAWVCAALLLLQVLSGGWVSTNYAVLACNTFPHCQDSWWPLMDFWNGFTIWRPLGLNAMGEALTFEALTAIHYVHRLSAYIVFIALGSLAWKLLSVKHAERIAKVLGALLLLQLLTGLSNVVLDWPLIAAVLHTGGAAALFITMVWLLCIARKLKTV
;
A
#
# COMPACT_ATOMS: atom_id res chain seq x y z
N MET A 1 14.83 -40.04 7.51
CA MET A 1 13.51 -39.53 7.94
C MET A 1 13.40 -38.13 7.39
N ASN A 2 12.72 -37.97 6.25
CA ASN A 2 12.50 -36.64 5.66
C ASN A 2 11.52 -35.89 6.55
N THR A 3 11.98 -34.81 7.15
CA THR A 3 11.11 -33.88 7.86
C THR A 3 10.13 -33.27 6.86
N LEU A 4 8.85 -33.63 6.98
CA LEU A 4 7.75 -33.19 6.09
C LEU A 4 7.62 -31.66 5.97
N TYR A 5 8.24 -30.90 6.89
CA TYR A 5 8.26 -29.43 6.88
C TYR A 5 9.61 -28.92 7.37
N ASN A 6 10.31 -28.15 6.51
CA ASN A 6 11.51 -27.42 6.91
C ASN A 6 11.13 -26.02 7.39
N PHE A 7 11.10 -25.80 8.71
CA PHE A 7 10.79 -24.49 9.32
C PHE A 7 12.00 -23.55 9.43
N ALA A 8 13.19 -23.99 9.06
CA ALA A 8 14.41 -23.16 9.18
C ALA A 8 14.30 -21.82 8.42
N PRO A 9 13.81 -21.74 7.17
CA PRO A 9 13.65 -20.45 6.50
C PRO A 9 12.72 -19.50 7.23
N THR A 10 11.60 -20.01 7.76
CA THR A 10 10.64 -19.22 8.55
C THR A 10 11.29 -18.67 9.83
N LEU A 11 12.02 -19.50 10.56
CA LEU A 11 12.70 -19.09 11.81
C LEU A 11 13.76 -18.02 11.51
N HIS A 12 14.58 -18.19 10.48
CA HIS A 12 15.56 -17.18 10.08
C HIS A 12 14.91 -15.86 9.68
N LEU A 13 13.79 -15.90 8.95
CA LEU A 13 13.03 -14.70 8.59
C LEU A 13 12.46 -13.98 9.83
N LEU A 14 11.96 -14.72 10.82
CA LEU A 14 11.51 -14.15 12.10
C LEU A 14 12.66 -13.46 12.84
N ILE A 15 13.86 -14.07 12.87
CA ILE A 15 15.05 -13.47 13.45
C ILE A 15 15.43 -12.17 12.73
N VAL A 16 15.45 -12.18 11.39
CA VAL A 16 15.73 -10.98 10.59
C VAL A 16 14.68 -9.90 10.86
N GLY A 17 13.41 -10.25 10.91
CA GLY A 17 12.32 -9.32 11.26
C GLY A 17 12.48 -8.72 12.66
N ALA A 18 12.86 -9.52 13.65
CA ALA A 18 13.14 -9.05 15.01
C ALA A 18 14.35 -8.10 15.04
N LEU A 19 15.41 -8.42 14.29
CA LEU A 19 16.59 -7.54 14.17
C LEU A 19 16.22 -6.21 13.51
N VAL A 20 15.49 -6.23 12.41
CA VAL A 20 15.02 -5.01 11.72
C VAL A 20 14.12 -4.18 12.63
N ALA A 21 13.18 -4.78 13.37
CA ALA A 21 12.32 -4.09 14.32
C ALA A 21 13.10 -3.54 15.53
N SER A 22 14.20 -4.18 15.95
CA SER A 22 15.02 -3.72 17.08
C SER A 22 15.74 -2.40 16.81
N VAL A 23 16.06 -2.10 15.55
CA VAL A 23 16.76 -0.85 15.16
C VAL A 23 15.94 0.40 15.50
N PRO A 24 14.67 0.56 15.03
CA PRO A 24 13.85 1.72 15.40
C PRO A 24 13.54 1.79 16.89
N LEU A 25 13.37 0.63 17.56
CA LEU A 25 13.18 0.56 19.01
C LEU A 25 14.41 1.07 19.75
N GLY A 26 15.59 0.52 19.44
CA GLY A 26 16.85 0.92 20.06
C GLY A 26 17.17 2.40 19.84
N TRP A 27 16.98 2.88 18.60
CA TRP A 27 17.19 4.30 18.26
C TRP A 27 16.28 5.21 19.10
N MET A 28 15.01 4.88 19.26
CA MET A 28 14.07 5.67 20.05
C MET A 28 14.48 5.69 21.54
N TRP A 29 14.90 4.54 22.11
CA TRP A 29 15.33 4.46 23.51
C TRP A 29 16.59 5.27 23.79
N LEU A 30 17.56 5.23 22.87
CA LEU A 30 18.83 5.94 23.02
C LEU A 30 18.68 7.47 22.87
N ARG A 31 17.81 7.92 21.96
CA ARG A 31 17.65 9.34 21.66
C ARG A 31 16.80 10.10 22.68
N GLN A 32 15.94 9.40 23.43
CA GLN A 32 14.95 10.05 24.30
C GLN A 32 14.85 9.36 25.68
N PRO A 33 15.93 9.36 26.47
CA PRO A 33 15.98 8.65 27.74
C PRO A 33 15.00 9.24 28.79
N SER A 34 14.68 10.54 28.70
CA SER A 34 13.79 11.24 29.64
C SER A 34 12.32 11.22 29.27
N ALA A 35 11.95 10.66 28.10
CA ALA A 35 10.56 10.63 27.65
C ALA A 35 9.73 9.65 28.48
N SER A 36 8.46 10.02 28.75
CA SER A 36 7.50 9.11 29.38
C SER A 36 7.19 7.93 28.46
N THR A 37 6.77 6.81 29.04
CA THR A 37 6.37 5.62 28.28
C THR A 37 5.29 5.93 27.26
N SER A 38 4.29 6.76 27.63
CA SER A 38 3.22 7.19 26.71
C SER A 38 3.78 7.94 25.49
N GLN A 39 4.71 8.88 25.71
CA GLN A 39 5.36 9.61 24.61
C GLN A 39 6.16 8.69 23.68
N ARG A 40 6.89 7.72 24.26
CA ARG A 40 7.63 6.72 23.48
C ARG A 40 6.70 5.87 22.59
N VAL A 41 5.56 5.44 23.14
CA VAL A 41 4.56 4.67 22.37
C VAL A 41 4.03 5.50 21.19
N VAL A 42 3.70 6.79 21.39
CA VAL A 42 3.26 7.67 20.31
C VAL A 42 4.32 7.78 19.20
N TRP A 43 5.55 8.04 19.56
CA TRP A 43 6.66 8.15 18.58
C TRP A 43 6.93 6.84 17.88
N PHE A 44 6.86 5.73 18.59
CA PHE A 44 7.05 4.41 18.01
C PHE A 44 5.90 4.06 17.03
N THR A 45 4.66 4.43 17.35
CA THR A 45 3.53 4.28 16.41
C THR A 45 3.73 5.14 15.16
N GLN A 46 4.23 6.38 15.32
CA GLN A 46 4.52 7.25 14.16
C GLN A 46 5.66 6.70 13.30
N LEU A 47 6.72 6.19 13.92
CA LEU A 47 7.82 5.56 13.20
C LEU A 47 7.35 4.28 12.48
N THR A 48 6.49 3.47 13.13
CA THR A 48 5.88 2.29 12.50
C THR A 48 5.01 2.69 11.31
N LEU A 49 4.22 3.76 11.42
CA LEU A 49 3.46 4.31 10.28
C LEU A 49 4.38 4.72 9.13
N PHE A 50 5.49 5.42 9.43
CA PHE A 50 6.46 5.85 8.43
C PHE A 50 7.10 4.66 7.71
N ILE A 51 7.61 3.67 8.46
CA ILE A 51 8.21 2.45 7.87
C ILE A 51 7.17 1.63 7.09
N THR A 52 5.90 1.60 7.54
CA THR A 52 4.81 0.95 6.81
C THR A 52 4.51 1.68 5.50
N PHE A 53 4.59 3.01 5.48
CA PHE A 53 4.46 3.80 4.27
C PHE A 53 5.60 3.50 3.28
N ASP A 54 6.84 3.43 3.75
CA ASP A 54 8.00 3.04 2.94
C ASP A 54 7.85 1.60 2.41
N LEU A 55 7.29 0.69 3.21
CA LEU A 55 6.99 -0.67 2.78
C LEU A 55 5.96 -0.68 1.62
N VAL A 56 4.93 0.16 1.67
CA VAL A 56 3.96 0.30 0.56
C VAL A 56 4.65 0.84 -0.70
N LEU A 57 5.53 1.83 -0.57
CA LEU A 57 6.34 2.34 -1.69
C LEU A 57 7.25 1.26 -2.27
N PHE A 58 7.93 0.51 -1.41
CA PHE A 58 8.81 -0.58 -1.84
C PHE A 58 8.01 -1.74 -2.46
N GLY A 59 6.80 -2.02 -1.98
CA GLY A 59 5.87 -2.96 -2.61
C GLY A 59 5.45 -2.51 -4.02
N ALA A 60 5.17 -1.22 -4.21
CA ALA A 60 4.94 -0.66 -5.53
C ALA A 60 6.18 -0.80 -6.42
N PHE A 61 7.37 -0.49 -5.92
CA PHE A 61 8.63 -0.69 -6.64
C PHE A 61 8.83 -2.16 -7.04
N THR A 62 8.61 -3.11 -6.11
CA THR A 62 8.69 -4.56 -6.40
C THR A 62 7.74 -4.96 -7.52
N ARG A 63 6.50 -4.42 -7.51
CA ARG A 63 5.51 -4.67 -8.57
C ARG A 63 5.92 -4.07 -9.91
N LEU A 64 6.42 -2.82 -9.89
CA LEU A 64 6.75 -2.05 -11.09
C LEU A 64 8.05 -2.51 -11.77
N THR A 65 8.94 -3.16 -11.02
CA THR A 65 10.16 -3.81 -11.54
C THR A 65 9.94 -5.26 -11.92
N ASP A 66 8.69 -5.73 -11.90
CA ASP A 66 8.31 -7.11 -12.20
C ASP A 66 9.10 -8.14 -11.35
N SER A 67 9.31 -7.80 -10.06
CA SER A 67 10.13 -8.58 -9.14
C SER A 67 9.31 -9.43 -8.17
N GLY A 68 7.97 -9.45 -8.29
CA GLY A 68 7.09 -10.15 -7.35
C GLY A 68 7.09 -11.68 -7.45
N LEU A 69 7.85 -12.25 -8.39
CA LEU A 69 8.12 -13.69 -8.55
C LEU A 69 9.62 -13.96 -8.73
N GLY A 70 10.46 -13.11 -8.18
CA GLY A 70 11.91 -13.31 -8.16
C GLY A 70 12.33 -14.54 -7.32
N CYS A 71 11.48 -14.92 -6.36
CA CYS A 71 11.54 -16.16 -5.59
C CYS A 71 10.25 -16.96 -5.82
N PRO A 72 10.31 -18.22 -6.31
CA PRO A 72 9.13 -18.97 -6.71
C PRO A 72 8.33 -19.54 -5.53
N ASP A 73 8.90 -19.53 -4.33
CA ASP A 73 8.37 -20.12 -3.10
C ASP A 73 8.17 -19.07 -1.99
N TRP A 74 7.48 -19.47 -0.96
CA TRP A 74 7.24 -18.68 0.23
C TRP A 74 7.29 -19.61 1.47
N PRO A 75 7.86 -19.17 2.61
CA PRO A 75 8.31 -17.82 2.98
C PRO A 75 9.72 -17.46 2.53
N GLY A 76 10.55 -18.39 2.10
CA GLY A 76 11.93 -18.20 1.69
C GLY A 76 12.10 -17.95 0.19
N CYS A 77 13.30 -18.27 -0.32
CA CYS A 77 13.69 -18.26 -1.71
C CYS A 77 14.40 -19.57 -2.03
N TYR A 78 13.79 -20.42 -2.85
CA TYR A 78 14.28 -21.79 -3.10
C TYR A 78 14.56 -22.60 -1.82
N GLY A 79 13.68 -22.47 -0.81
CA GLY A 79 13.85 -23.14 0.48
C GLY A 79 14.88 -22.51 1.42
N PHE A 80 15.52 -21.40 1.05
CA PHE A 80 16.46 -20.65 1.89
C PHE A 80 15.85 -19.36 2.42
N ALA A 81 16.37 -18.86 3.54
CA ALA A 81 15.92 -17.59 4.12
C ALA A 81 16.43 -16.36 3.36
N SER A 82 17.35 -16.51 2.44
CA SER A 82 17.91 -15.43 1.64
C SER A 82 18.37 -15.92 0.27
N PRO A 83 18.44 -15.04 -0.75
CA PRO A 83 18.99 -15.36 -2.06
C PRO A 83 20.46 -15.85 -2.00
N VAL A 84 21.22 -15.52 -0.95
CA VAL A 84 22.62 -15.99 -0.77
C VAL A 84 22.67 -17.52 -0.71
N GLY A 85 21.73 -18.16 -0.03
CA GLY A 85 21.67 -19.63 0.03
C GLY A 85 21.14 -20.27 -1.27
N ALA A 86 20.49 -19.49 -2.13
CA ALA A 86 19.82 -19.95 -3.34
C ALA A 86 20.58 -19.62 -4.63
N VAL A 87 21.84 -19.16 -4.56
CA VAL A 87 22.62 -18.67 -5.72
C VAL A 87 22.60 -19.65 -6.86
N SER A 88 22.94 -20.93 -6.64
CA SER A 88 22.99 -21.93 -7.71
C SER A 88 21.62 -22.18 -8.39
N ALA A 89 20.54 -22.14 -7.62
CA ALA A 89 19.18 -22.31 -8.16
C ALA A 89 18.73 -21.08 -8.97
N ILE A 90 19.08 -19.88 -8.51
CA ILE A 90 18.81 -18.62 -9.21
C ILE A 90 19.62 -18.55 -10.50
N ASP A 91 20.91 -18.91 -10.48
CA ASP A 91 21.77 -18.96 -11.66
C ASP A 91 21.22 -19.93 -12.73
N ALA A 92 20.79 -21.11 -12.30
CA ALA A 92 20.17 -22.08 -13.20
C ALA A 92 18.89 -21.55 -13.84
N ALA A 93 18.01 -20.94 -13.04
CA ALA A 93 16.77 -20.34 -13.54
C ALA A 93 17.01 -19.16 -14.49
N GLN A 94 17.95 -18.27 -14.14
CA GLN A 94 18.33 -17.12 -14.98
C GLN A 94 19.01 -17.55 -16.28
N THR A 95 19.84 -18.59 -16.25
CA THR A 95 20.48 -19.14 -17.46
C THR A 95 19.44 -19.80 -18.38
N ALA A 96 18.47 -20.51 -17.80
CA ALA A 96 17.41 -21.15 -18.60
C ALA A 96 16.45 -20.11 -19.21
N MET A 97 16.22 -18.96 -18.53
CA MET A 97 15.32 -17.89 -18.98
C MET A 97 15.87 -16.51 -18.58
N PRO A 98 16.79 -15.91 -19.36
CA PRO A 98 17.46 -14.64 -18.98
C PRO A 98 16.52 -13.46 -18.74
N THR A 99 15.39 -13.40 -19.45
CA THR A 99 14.34 -12.37 -19.30
C THR A 99 13.17 -12.85 -18.42
N GLY A 100 13.31 -13.97 -17.75
CA GLY A 100 12.28 -14.61 -16.94
C GLY A 100 11.97 -13.86 -15.64
N PRO A 101 11.03 -14.41 -14.86
CA PRO A 101 10.66 -13.82 -13.59
C PRO A 101 11.77 -13.93 -12.54
N VAL A 102 12.68 -14.91 -12.64
CA VAL A 102 13.74 -15.15 -11.66
C VAL A 102 15.08 -14.63 -12.20
N THR A 103 15.62 -13.63 -11.51
CA THR A 103 17.01 -13.15 -11.67
C THR A 103 17.55 -12.80 -10.29
N HIS A 104 18.87 -12.69 -10.12
CA HIS A 104 19.46 -12.24 -8.85
C HIS A 104 18.88 -10.93 -8.36
N GLN A 105 18.73 -9.95 -9.26
CA GLN A 105 18.19 -8.64 -8.91
C GLN A 105 16.74 -8.75 -8.43
N LYS A 106 15.88 -9.46 -9.16
CA LYS A 106 14.46 -9.63 -8.82
C LYS A 106 14.28 -10.40 -7.50
N ALA A 107 15.07 -11.46 -7.29
CA ALA A 107 15.08 -12.23 -6.05
C ALA A 107 15.44 -11.37 -4.84
N TRP A 108 16.45 -10.50 -4.94
CA TRP A 108 16.82 -9.60 -3.87
C TRP A 108 15.76 -8.52 -3.62
N ILE A 109 15.19 -7.91 -4.65
CA ILE A 109 14.11 -6.93 -4.49
C ILE A 109 12.94 -7.55 -3.73
N GLU A 110 12.52 -8.74 -4.11
CA GLU A 110 11.41 -9.43 -3.44
C GLU A 110 11.75 -9.78 -1.99
N MET A 111 12.94 -10.33 -1.72
CA MET A 111 13.32 -10.70 -0.36
C MET A 111 13.50 -9.50 0.56
N VAL A 112 14.03 -8.37 0.08
CA VAL A 112 14.09 -7.11 0.85
C VAL A 112 12.69 -6.65 1.24
N HIS A 113 11.70 -6.72 0.32
CA HIS A 113 10.30 -6.42 0.62
C HIS A 113 9.76 -7.32 1.75
N ARG A 114 10.05 -8.64 1.68
CA ARG A 114 9.64 -9.59 2.74
C ARG A 114 10.31 -9.27 4.08
N TYR A 115 11.60 -8.90 4.10
CA TYR A 115 12.30 -8.51 5.34
C TYR A 115 11.72 -7.23 5.95
N MET A 116 11.41 -6.23 5.13
CA MET A 116 10.73 -5.01 5.59
C MET A 116 9.34 -5.33 6.18
N ALA A 117 8.57 -6.20 5.53
CA ALA A 117 7.26 -6.63 6.00
C ALA A 117 7.35 -7.34 7.37
N MET A 118 8.34 -8.21 7.57
CA MET A 118 8.62 -8.85 8.85
C MET A 118 9.00 -7.83 9.93
N GLY A 119 9.81 -6.82 9.59
CA GLY A 119 10.17 -5.73 10.50
C GLY A 119 8.95 -4.91 10.94
N VAL A 120 8.08 -4.54 10.00
CA VAL A 120 6.79 -3.87 10.31
C VAL A 120 5.92 -4.74 11.20
N GLY A 121 5.80 -6.04 10.90
CA GLY A 121 5.10 -7.00 11.75
C GLY A 121 5.64 -7.04 13.18
N GLY A 122 6.97 -7.04 13.36
CA GLY A 122 7.64 -6.97 14.66
C GLY A 122 7.36 -5.67 15.41
N CYS A 123 7.36 -4.52 14.71
CA CYS A 123 6.98 -3.23 15.31
C CYS A 123 5.53 -3.23 15.80
N ILE A 124 4.59 -3.74 14.99
CA ILE A 124 3.16 -3.83 15.35
C ILE A 124 2.94 -4.81 16.52
N LEU A 125 3.62 -5.95 16.52
CA LEU A 125 3.59 -6.89 17.65
C LEU A 125 4.06 -6.21 18.94
N THR A 126 5.14 -5.44 18.88
CA THR A 126 5.68 -4.67 20.01
C THR A 126 4.65 -3.64 20.52
N LEU A 127 3.98 -2.90 19.61
CA LEU A 127 2.91 -1.95 19.97
C LEU A 127 1.75 -2.65 20.67
N ALA A 128 1.33 -3.82 20.18
CA ALA A 128 0.28 -4.61 20.80
C ALA A 128 0.71 -5.10 22.19
N TRP A 129 1.93 -5.61 22.31
CA TRP A 129 2.49 -6.05 23.59
C TRP A 129 2.53 -4.91 24.62
N PHE A 130 3.01 -3.72 24.25
CA PHE A 130 2.99 -2.55 25.14
C PHE A 130 1.57 -2.19 25.58
N ALA A 131 0.59 -2.18 24.67
CA ALA A 131 -0.80 -1.87 25.01
C ALA A 131 -1.37 -2.88 26.02
N TRP A 132 -1.08 -4.17 25.84
CA TRP A 132 -1.54 -5.24 26.75
C TRP A 132 -0.80 -5.23 28.09
N SER A 133 0.48 -4.90 28.14
CA SER A 133 1.25 -4.79 29.38
C SER A 133 0.77 -3.64 30.28
N GLN A 134 0.20 -2.59 29.65
CA GLN A 134 -0.33 -1.41 30.36
C GLN A 134 -1.87 -1.40 30.50
N ARG A 135 -2.54 -2.51 30.21
CA ARG A 135 -4.02 -2.59 30.26
C ARG A 135 -4.61 -2.23 31.63
N SER A 136 -3.95 -2.61 32.71
CA SER A 136 -4.35 -2.26 34.09
C SER A 136 -4.28 -0.75 34.37
N GLN A 137 -3.53 0.00 33.59
CA GLN A 137 -3.40 1.46 33.67
C GLN A 137 -4.37 2.19 32.72
N GLY A 138 -5.36 1.47 32.12
CA GLY A 138 -6.37 2.04 31.23
C GLY A 138 -5.93 2.19 29.77
N SER A 139 -4.83 1.54 29.36
CA SER A 139 -4.39 1.58 27.95
C SER A 139 -5.42 0.94 27.03
N ASN A 140 -5.66 1.57 25.85
CA ASN A 140 -6.51 1.01 24.81
C ASN A 140 -5.82 -0.18 24.13
N THR A 141 -6.33 -1.38 24.37
CA THR A 141 -5.81 -2.63 23.76
C THR A 141 -6.50 -2.98 22.44
N LYS A 142 -7.72 -2.46 22.19
CA LYS A 142 -8.53 -2.88 21.02
C LYS A 142 -7.88 -2.50 19.69
N SER A 143 -7.45 -1.25 19.56
CA SER A 143 -6.88 -0.74 18.31
C SER A 143 -5.53 -1.42 17.97
N PRO A 144 -4.54 -1.57 18.87
CA PRO A 144 -3.31 -2.30 18.60
C PRO A 144 -3.55 -3.79 18.30
N THR A 145 -4.51 -4.43 18.97
CA THR A 145 -4.85 -5.83 18.68
C THR A 145 -5.47 -5.98 17.28
N LEU A 146 -6.39 -5.08 16.90
CA LEU A 146 -6.94 -5.08 15.54
C LEU A 146 -5.86 -4.89 14.49
N THR A 147 -4.90 -3.98 14.72
CA THR A 147 -3.78 -3.75 13.81
C THR A 147 -2.88 -4.99 13.70
N LEU A 148 -2.64 -5.69 14.82
CA LEU A 148 -1.87 -6.94 14.84
C LEU A 148 -2.61 -8.05 14.05
N LEU A 149 -3.89 -8.24 14.26
CA LEU A 149 -4.67 -9.20 13.49
C LEU A 149 -4.66 -8.85 12.00
N TRP A 150 -4.78 -7.56 11.68
CA TRP A 150 -4.76 -7.12 10.29
C TRP A 150 -3.41 -7.33 9.60
N VAL A 151 -2.29 -7.08 10.27
CA VAL A 151 -0.97 -7.35 9.68
C VAL A 151 -0.73 -8.84 9.46
N CYS A 152 -1.28 -9.74 10.29
CA CYS A 152 -1.26 -11.18 10.03
C CYS A 152 -2.05 -11.54 8.76
N VAL A 153 -3.24 -10.94 8.56
CA VAL A 153 -4.01 -11.07 7.31
C VAL A 153 -3.18 -10.57 6.12
N GLN A 154 -2.48 -9.43 6.25
CA GLN A 154 -1.60 -8.92 5.21
C GLN A 154 -0.42 -9.86 4.89
N GLY A 155 0.15 -10.50 5.89
CA GLY A 155 1.16 -11.55 5.68
C GLY A 155 0.63 -12.73 4.87
N ALA A 156 -0.60 -13.17 5.15
CA ALA A 156 -1.27 -14.22 4.38
C ALA A 156 -1.52 -13.78 2.93
N PHE A 157 -2.03 -12.56 2.70
CA PHE A 157 -2.16 -12.03 1.34
C PHE A 157 -0.81 -11.91 0.63
N GLY A 158 0.26 -11.50 1.32
CA GLY A 158 1.62 -11.50 0.79
C GLY A 158 2.08 -12.89 0.33
N ALA A 159 1.80 -13.94 1.10
CA ALA A 159 2.05 -15.33 0.67
C ALA A 159 1.23 -15.69 -0.59
N LEU A 160 -0.06 -15.33 -0.61
CA LEU A 160 -0.94 -15.62 -1.74
C LEU A 160 -0.52 -14.89 -3.02
N THR A 161 0.10 -13.70 -2.96
CA THR A 161 0.61 -13.02 -4.16
C THR A 161 1.64 -13.88 -4.89
N VAL A 162 2.47 -14.63 -4.17
CA VAL A 162 3.50 -15.53 -4.72
C VAL A 162 2.88 -16.87 -5.12
N THR A 163 2.18 -17.53 -4.20
CA THR A 163 1.65 -18.89 -4.42
C THR A 163 0.56 -18.94 -5.48
N MET A 164 -0.17 -17.84 -5.69
CA MET A 164 -1.15 -17.68 -6.77
C MET A 164 -0.59 -16.93 -7.99
N LYS A 165 0.76 -16.85 -8.12
CA LYS A 165 1.44 -16.32 -9.31
C LYS A 165 0.93 -14.94 -9.75
N LEU A 166 0.94 -13.98 -8.82
CA LEU A 166 0.48 -12.59 -9.02
C LEU A 166 -0.97 -12.48 -9.51
N PHE A 167 -1.87 -13.30 -8.99
CA PHE A 167 -3.31 -13.24 -9.32
C PHE A 167 -3.85 -11.82 -9.10
N PRO A 168 -4.40 -11.13 -10.13
CA PRO A 168 -4.65 -9.68 -10.08
C PRO A 168 -5.52 -9.23 -8.90
N ALA A 169 -6.61 -9.97 -8.58
CA ALA A 169 -7.46 -9.65 -7.45
C ALA A 169 -6.71 -9.74 -6.11
N ILE A 170 -5.87 -10.76 -5.93
CA ILE A 170 -5.09 -10.96 -4.70
C ILE A 170 -4.08 -9.83 -4.51
N VAL A 171 -3.35 -9.46 -5.57
CA VAL A 171 -2.36 -8.36 -5.48
C VAL A 171 -3.06 -7.02 -5.24
N THR A 172 -4.21 -6.76 -5.88
CA THR A 172 -5.01 -5.55 -5.66
C THR A 172 -5.55 -5.49 -4.22
N LEU A 173 -6.04 -6.60 -3.67
CA LEU A 173 -6.50 -6.68 -2.29
C LEU A 173 -5.35 -6.56 -1.28
N HIS A 174 -4.15 -7.05 -1.62
CA HIS A 174 -2.96 -6.84 -0.80
C HIS A 174 -2.57 -5.35 -0.72
N LEU A 175 -2.64 -4.62 -1.84
CA LEU A 175 -2.47 -3.16 -1.85
C LEU A 175 -3.52 -2.47 -0.97
N LEU A 176 -4.80 -2.80 -1.14
CA LEU A 176 -5.89 -2.27 -0.31
C LEU A 176 -5.63 -2.50 1.17
N GLY A 177 -5.23 -3.71 1.52
CA GLY A 177 -4.96 -4.07 2.89
C GLY A 177 -3.76 -3.35 3.49
N GLY A 178 -2.74 -3.01 2.68
CA GLY A 178 -1.66 -2.11 3.06
C GLY A 178 -2.17 -0.70 3.42
N LEU A 179 -3.11 -0.16 2.63
CA LEU A 179 -3.76 1.12 2.95
C LEU A 179 -4.59 1.05 4.23
N VAL A 180 -5.32 -0.03 4.46
CA VAL A 180 -6.05 -0.24 5.72
C VAL A 180 -5.09 -0.29 6.91
N LEU A 181 -3.92 -0.90 6.75
CA LEU A 181 -2.89 -0.92 7.80
C LEU A 181 -2.39 0.50 8.12
N LEU A 182 -2.12 1.32 7.10
CA LEU A 182 -1.79 2.74 7.26
C LEU A 182 -2.91 3.51 7.97
N ALA A 183 -4.17 3.25 7.63
CA ALA A 183 -5.32 3.86 8.30
C ALA A 183 -5.40 3.46 9.78
N LEU A 184 -5.23 2.19 10.11
CA LEU A 184 -5.25 1.70 11.50
C LEU A 184 -4.15 2.34 12.35
N LEU A 185 -2.93 2.45 11.82
CA LEU A 185 -1.82 3.14 12.50
C LEU A 185 -2.09 4.64 12.65
N THR A 186 -2.68 5.29 11.64
CA THR A 186 -3.09 6.70 11.71
C THR A 186 -4.15 6.93 12.80
N ILE A 187 -5.15 6.06 12.89
CA ILE A 187 -6.18 6.08 13.92
C ILE A 187 -5.56 5.88 15.32
N GLN A 188 -4.59 4.96 15.46
CA GLN A 188 -3.87 4.76 16.72
C GLN A 188 -3.14 6.03 17.15
N ILE A 189 -2.44 6.70 16.24
CA ILE A 189 -1.76 7.97 16.54
C ILE A 189 -2.77 9.02 17.01
N TYR A 190 -3.91 9.13 16.35
CA TYR A 190 -4.98 10.04 16.78
C TYR A 190 -5.49 9.73 18.20
N GLN A 191 -5.75 8.44 18.50
CA GLN A 191 -6.21 7.99 19.82
C GLN A 191 -5.19 8.23 20.94
N GLN A 192 -3.91 8.16 20.62
CA GLN A 192 -2.81 8.39 21.56
C GLN A 192 -2.50 9.87 21.78
N ARG A 193 -2.92 10.75 20.86
CA ARG A 193 -2.70 12.18 20.93
C ARG A 193 -3.98 12.91 21.32
N GLN A 194 -3.87 13.87 22.22
CA GLN A 194 -4.95 14.80 22.52
C GLN A 194 -4.95 15.90 21.45
N VAL A 195 -5.55 15.63 20.31
CA VAL A 195 -5.66 16.59 19.20
C VAL A 195 -6.98 17.34 19.33
N ALA A 196 -6.94 18.67 19.29
CA ALA A 196 -8.14 19.48 19.26
C ALA A 196 -8.97 19.19 17.99
N PRO A 197 -10.26 18.93 18.10
CA PRO A 197 -11.11 18.66 16.94
C PRO A 197 -11.28 19.92 16.08
N ILE A 198 -11.45 19.71 14.78
CA ILE A 198 -11.83 20.75 13.83
C ILE A 198 -13.34 20.67 13.61
N GLU A 199 -14.05 21.75 13.90
CA GLU A 199 -15.49 21.82 13.68
C GLU A 199 -15.80 22.17 12.23
N ILE A 200 -16.55 21.29 11.56
CA ILE A 200 -16.97 21.47 10.17
C ILE A 200 -18.48 21.26 10.02
N SER A 201 -19.07 21.87 9.00
CA SER A 201 -20.50 21.69 8.73
C SER A 201 -20.82 20.22 8.42
N SER A 202 -22.05 19.79 8.72
CA SER A 202 -22.51 18.42 8.43
C SER A 202 -22.38 18.04 6.95
N ARG A 203 -22.58 19.01 6.04
CA ARG A 203 -22.39 18.82 4.59
C ARG A 203 -20.92 18.56 4.26
N LEU A 204 -20.00 19.35 4.82
CA LEU A 204 -18.56 19.20 4.56
C LEU A 204 -18.04 17.89 5.17
N TYR A 205 -18.53 17.48 6.34
CA TYR A 205 -18.23 16.18 6.95
C TYR A 205 -18.69 15.02 6.05
N GLY A 206 -19.92 15.08 5.52
CA GLY A 206 -20.41 14.10 4.56
C GLY A 206 -19.58 14.07 3.25
N SER A 207 -19.21 15.25 2.72
CA SER A 207 -18.33 15.36 1.55
C SER A 207 -16.96 14.72 1.81
N ALA A 208 -16.37 14.85 3.00
CA ALA A 208 -15.09 14.21 3.34
C ALA A 208 -15.19 12.68 3.30
N TRP A 209 -16.28 12.08 3.78
CA TRP A 209 -16.52 10.63 3.66
C TRP A 209 -16.68 10.17 2.22
N VAL A 210 -17.47 10.92 1.41
CA VAL A 210 -17.61 10.61 -0.04
C VAL A 210 -16.27 10.71 -0.74
N CYS A 211 -15.47 11.74 -0.47
CA CYS A 211 -14.13 11.89 -1.05
C CYS A 211 -13.19 10.74 -0.62
N ALA A 212 -13.25 10.30 0.62
CA ALA A 212 -12.45 9.16 1.09
C ALA A 212 -12.85 7.86 0.39
N ALA A 213 -14.14 7.62 0.19
CA ALA A 213 -14.65 6.46 -0.54
C ALA A 213 -14.26 6.50 -2.02
N LEU A 214 -14.41 7.65 -2.69
CA LEU A 214 -13.99 7.85 -4.09
C LEU A 214 -12.49 7.65 -4.25
N LEU A 215 -11.67 8.18 -3.34
CA LEU A 215 -10.23 7.99 -3.35
C LEU A 215 -9.87 6.51 -3.19
N LEU A 216 -10.53 5.78 -2.30
CA LEU A 216 -10.30 4.35 -2.10
C LEU A 216 -10.63 3.56 -3.37
N LEU A 217 -11.75 3.84 -4.02
CA LEU A 217 -12.13 3.24 -5.30
C LEU A 217 -11.11 3.57 -6.40
N GLN A 218 -10.61 4.81 -6.43
CA GLN A 218 -9.57 5.23 -7.37
C GLN A 218 -8.27 4.46 -7.17
N VAL A 219 -7.84 4.25 -5.92
CA VAL A 219 -6.64 3.45 -5.63
C VAL A 219 -6.85 1.99 -6.03
N LEU A 220 -8.03 1.42 -5.77
CA LEU A 220 -8.37 0.07 -6.21
C LEU A 220 -8.34 -0.07 -7.74
N SER A 221 -8.91 0.89 -8.47
CA SER A 221 -8.86 0.89 -9.94
C SER A 221 -7.44 1.05 -10.47
N GLY A 222 -6.60 1.88 -9.83
CA GLY A 222 -5.17 2.01 -10.15
C GLY A 222 -4.38 0.74 -9.86
N GLY A 223 -4.68 0.07 -8.74
CA GLY A 223 -4.17 -1.26 -8.44
C GLY A 223 -4.55 -2.27 -9.52
N TRP A 224 -5.80 -2.22 -10.00
CA TRP A 224 -6.28 -3.08 -11.09
C TRP A 224 -5.57 -2.81 -12.41
N VAL A 225 -5.30 -1.53 -12.76
CA VAL A 225 -4.46 -1.16 -13.91
C VAL A 225 -3.06 -1.79 -13.78
N SER A 226 -2.41 -1.59 -12.64
CA SER A 226 -1.05 -2.10 -12.41
C SER A 226 -0.99 -3.62 -12.44
N THR A 227 -1.90 -4.31 -11.75
CA THR A 227 -1.88 -5.78 -11.63
C THR A 227 -2.22 -6.49 -12.94
N ASN A 228 -2.91 -5.84 -13.86
CA ASN A 228 -3.23 -6.37 -15.19
C ASN A 228 -2.27 -5.89 -16.29
N TYR A 229 -1.19 -5.15 -15.96
CA TYR A 229 -0.27 -4.55 -16.93
C TYR A 229 -0.96 -3.66 -17.97
N ALA A 230 -2.07 -3.01 -17.59
CA ALA A 230 -2.89 -2.19 -18.48
C ALA A 230 -2.38 -0.75 -18.64
N VAL A 231 -1.25 -0.40 -18.04
CA VAL A 231 -0.76 0.99 -17.95
C VAL A 231 -0.47 1.62 -19.32
N LEU A 232 -0.02 0.83 -20.30
CA LEU A 232 0.29 1.31 -21.64
C LEU A 232 -0.88 1.18 -22.63
N ALA A 233 -2.05 0.70 -22.18
CA ALA A 233 -3.20 0.54 -23.06
C ALA A 233 -3.77 1.88 -23.59
N CYS A 234 -3.58 2.98 -22.84
CA CYS A 234 -3.93 4.33 -23.26
C CYS A 234 -2.66 5.20 -23.31
N ASN A 235 -2.04 5.32 -24.46
CA ASN A 235 -0.76 5.99 -24.68
C ASN A 235 -0.87 7.48 -25.07
N THR A 236 -2.10 7.99 -25.28
CA THR A 236 -2.34 9.40 -25.63
C THR A 236 -3.11 10.13 -24.53
N PHE A 237 -3.00 11.46 -24.47
CA PHE A 237 -3.71 12.33 -23.55
C PHE A 237 -4.18 13.60 -24.26
N PRO A 238 -5.40 14.10 -24.03
CA PRO A 238 -6.42 13.58 -23.08
C PRO A 238 -7.19 12.34 -23.57
N HIS A 239 -7.07 12.00 -24.84
CA HIS A 239 -7.68 10.85 -25.47
C HIS A 239 -7.03 9.52 -25.03
N CYS A 240 -7.63 8.40 -25.39
CA CYS A 240 -7.02 7.08 -25.34
C CYS A 240 -6.98 6.53 -26.76
N GLN A 241 -5.80 6.20 -27.27
CA GLN A 241 -5.62 5.72 -28.66
C GLN A 241 -6.25 6.69 -29.69
N ASP A 242 -6.02 7.99 -29.50
CA ASP A 242 -6.55 9.08 -30.34
C ASP A 242 -8.08 9.13 -30.45
N SER A 243 -8.80 8.45 -29.56
CA SER A 243 -10.26 8.41 -29.49
C SER A 243 -10.77 8.84 -28.12
N TRP A 244 -11.87 9.60 -28.09
CA TRP A 244 -12.62 9.88 -26.85
C TRP A 244 -13.37 8.66 -26.32
N TRP A 245 -13.64 7.68 -27.18
CA TRP A 245 -14.28 6.44 -26.81
C TRP A 245 -13.67 5.28 -27.61
N PRO A 246 -12.51 4.74 -27.18
CA PRO A 246 -11.82 3.64 -27.86
C PRO A 246 -12.64 2.33 -27.75
N LEU A 247 -12.25 1.33 -28.51
CA LEU A 247 -12.82 -0.01 -28.37
C LEU A 247 -12.44 -0.59 -27.00
N MET A 248 -13.45 -1.08 -26.28
CA MET A 248 -13.30 -1.55 -24.90
C MET A 248 -14.11 -2.82 -24.66
N ASP A 249 -13.49 -3.80 -24.00
CA ASP A 249 -14.15 -5.00 -23.49
C ASP A 249 -14.25 -4.93 -21.96
N PHE A 250 -15.36 -4.40 -21.47
CA PHE A 250 -15.60 -4.25 -20.03
C PHE A 250 -15.79 -5.61 -19.34
N TRP A 251 -16.39 -6.59 -20.02
CA TRP A 251 -16.65 -7.89 -19.43
C TRP A 251 -15.37 -8.60 -19.04
N ASN A 252 -14.44 -8.80 -19.98
CA ASN A 252 -13.17 -9.43 -19.70
C ASN A 252 -12.23 -8.54 -18.88
N GLY A 253 -12.28 -7.22 -19.07
CA GLY A 253 -11.48 -6.25 -18.31
C GLY A 253 -11.78 -6.26 -16.81
N PHE A 254 -13.06 -6.44 -16.43
CA PHE A 254 -13.50 -6.38 -15.02
C PHE A 254 -13.95 -7.72 -14.45
N THR A 255 -13.67 -8.83 -15.13
CA THR A 255 -13.76 -10.16 -14.51
C THR A 255 -12.69 -10.27 -13.43
N ILE A 256 -13.15 -10.30 -12.16
CA ILE A 256 -12.28 -10.19 -10.98
C ILE A 256 -11.47 -11.48 -10.76
N TRP A 257 -12.12 -12.64 -10.91
CA TRP A 257 -11.51 -13.93 -10.59
C TRP A 257 -11.01 -14.61 -11.86
N ARG A 258 -9.78 -14.27 -12.24
CA ARG A 258 -9.08 -14.84 -13.40
C ARG A 258 -7.56 -14.77 -13.21
N PRO A 259 -6.79 -15.73 -13.75
CA PRO A 259 -5.33 -15.67 -13.73
C PRO A 259 -4.79 -14.44 -14.48
N LEU A 260 -3.58 -14.05 -14.15
CA LEU A 260 -2.91 -12.93 -14.80
C LEU A 260 -2.75 -13.20 -16.32
N GLY A 261 -3.13 -12.21 -17.11
CA GLY A 261 -3.03 -12.25 -18.58
C GLY A 261 -4.09 -13.10 -19.29
N LEU A 262 -4.98 -13.77 -18.55
CA LEU A 262 -6.02 -14.62 -19.12
C LEU A 262 -7.43 -14.06 -18.83
N ASN A 263 -8.41 -14.42 -19.65
CA ASN A 263 -9.82 -14.23 -19.37
C ASN A 263 -10.40 -15.41 -18.54
N ALA A 264 -11.71 -15.42 -18.27
CA ALA A 264 -12.35 -16.48 -17.50
C ALA A 264 -12.35 -17.85 -18.21
N MET A 265 -12.18 -17.89 -19.53
CA MET A 265 -12.12 -19.10 -20.35
C MET A 265 -10.69 -19.64 -20.51
N GLY A 266 -9.68 -18.94 -19.93
CA GLY A 266 -8.28 -19.33 -20.05
C GLY A 266 -7.59 -18.86 -21.33
N GLU A 267 -8.23 -18.00 -22.11
CA GLU A 267 -7.66 -17.38 -23.30
C GLU A 267 -6.91 -16.10 -22.94
N ALA A 268 -6.01 -15.64 -23.81
CA ALA A 268 -5.28 -14.39 -23.60
C ALA A 268 -6.23 -13.19 -23.46
N LEU A 269 -5.98 -12.34 -22.48
CA LEU A 269 -6.75 -11.12 -22.28
C LEU A 269 -6.53 -10.16 -23.46
N THR A 270 -7.63 -9.67 -24.06
CA THR A 270 -7.58 -8.80 -25.23
C THR A 270 -7.06 -7.40 -24.89
N PHE A 271 -6.53 -6.70 -25.89
CA PHE A 271 -6.06 -5.33 -25.73
C PHE A 271 -7.22 -4.37 -25.39
N GLU A 272 -8.42 -4.63 -25.90
CA GLU A 272 -9.66 -3.89 -25.59
C GLU A 272 -10.06 -4.04 -24.12
N ALA A 273 -9.79 -5.19 -23.51
CA ALA A 273 -10.00 -5.39 -22.07
C ALA A 273 -9.00 -4.56 -21.22
N LEU A 274 -7.73 -4.52 -21.62
CA LEU A 274 -6.73 -3.67 -20.97
C LEU A 274 -7.07 -2.18 -21.16
N THR A 275 -7.58 -1.81 -22.35
CA THR A 275 -8.04 -0.45 -22.63
C THR A 275 -9.20 -0.06 -21.71
N ALA A 276 -10.18 -0.93 -21.51
CA ALA A 276 -11.31 -0.70 -20.60
C ALA A 276 -10.83 -0.46 -19.16
N ILE A 277 -9.90 -1.28 -18.68
CA ILE A 277 -9.30 -1.15 -17.33
C ILE A 277 -8.62 0.23 -17.17
N HIS A 278 -7.75 0.61 -18.10
CA HIS A 278 -7.01 1.87 -18.01
C HIS A 278 -7.93 3.08 -18.16
N TYR A 279 -8.85 3.02 -19.12
CA TYR A 279 -9.72 4.15 -19.42
C TYR A 279 -10.69 4.47 -18.28
N VAL A 280 -11.27 3.46 -17.64
CA VAL A 280 -12.11 3.64 -16.44
C VAL A 280 -11.32 4.29 -15.32
N HIS A 281 -10.09 3.85 -15.05
CA HIS A 281 -9.22 4.48 -14.05
C HIS A 281 -8.97 5.96 -14.36
N ARG A 282 -8.75 6.31 -15.63
CA ARG A 282 -8.53 7.69 -16.08
C ARG A 282 -9.78 8.54 -15.94
N LEU A 283 -10.95 8.03 -16.33
CA LEU A 283 -12.23 8.76 -16.21
C LEU A 283 -12.59 8.98 -14.73
N SER A 284 -12.44 7.96 -13.89
CA SER A 284 -12.70 8.10 -12.45
C SER A 284 -11.74 9.07 -11.78
N ALA A 285 -10.50 9.22 -12.27
CA ALA A 285 -9.55 10.20 -11.76
C ALA A 285 -10.08 11.63 -11.88
N TYR A 286 -10.73 12.01 -12.99
CA TYR A 286 -11.33 13.36 -13.13
C TYR A 286 -12.37 13.63 -12.03
N ILE A 287 -13.22 12.64 -11.72
CA ILE A 287 -14.23 12.76 -10.66
C ILE A 287 -13.54 12.95 -9.30
N VAL A 288 -12.50 12.17 -9.02
CA VAL A 288 -11.76 12.25 -7.76
C VAL A 288 -11.02 13.58 -7.63
N PHE A 289 -10.40 14.09 -8.70
CA PHE A 289 -9.74 15.41 -8.73
C PHE A 289 -10.73 16.53 -8.42
N ILE A 290 -11.91 16.53 -9.06
CA ILE A 290 -12.95 17.53 -8.81
C ILE A 290 -13.46 17.44 -7.38
N ALA A 291 -13.74 16.24 -6.88
CA ALA A 291 -14.27 16.03 -5.54
C ALA A 291 -13.27 16.46 -4.44
N LEU A 292 -12.03 15.96 -4.49
CA LEU A 292 -10.98 16.29 -3.52
C LEU A 292 -10.52 17.73 -3.65
N GLY A 293 -10.42 18.27 -4.86
CA GLY A 293 -10.09 19.69 -5.11
C GLY A 293 -11.15 20.61 -4.52
N SER A 294 -12.43 20.29 -4.71
CA SER A 294 -13.55 21.03 -4.09
C SER A 294 -13.54 20.93 -2.55
N LEU A 295 -13.23 19.75 -2.01
CA LEU A 295 -13.07 19.57 -0.57
C LEU A 295 -11.92 20.41 -0.03
N ALA A 296 -10.73 20.32 -0.64
CA ALA A 296 -9.56 21.11 -0.25
C ALA A 296 -9.85 22.61 -0.30
N TRP A 297 -10.47 23.09 -1.36
CA TRP A 297 -10.89 24.48 -1.49
C TRP A 297 -11.79 24.95 -0.33
N LYS A 298 -12.84 24.18 -0.02
CA LYS A 298 -13.76 24.52 1.09
C LYS A 298 -13.07 24.48 2.45
N LEU A 299 -12.11 23.57 2.65
CA LEU A 299 -11.34 23.48 3.90
C LEU A 299 -10.40 24.68 4.12
N LEU A 300 -10.00 25.42 3.07
CA LEU A 300 -9.21 26.65 3.23
C LEU A 300 -9.92 27.73 4.08
N SER A 301 -11.25 27.75 4.03
CA SER A 301 -12.07 28.71 4.80
C SER A 301 -12.44 28.20 6.19
N VAL A 302 -12.01 27.00 6.57
CA VAL A 302 -12.30 26.41 7.89
C VAL A 302 -11.13 26.66 8.83
N LYS A 303 -11.41 27.26 9.98
CA LYS A 303 -10.40 27.54 11.02
C LYS A 303 -9.66 26.25 11.42
N HIS A 304 -8.34 26.29 11.45
CA HIS A 304 -7.43 25.16 11.75
C HIS A 304 -7.39 24.01 10.71
N ALA A 305 -8.17 24.08 9.62
CA ALA A 305 -8.11 23.09 8.53
C ALA A 305 -7.19 23.49 7.36
N GLU A 306 -6.72 24.74 7.32
CA GLU A 306 -5.94 25.32 6.21
C GLU A 306 -4.69 24.49 5.86
N ARG A 307 -4.00 23.96 6.88
CA ARG A 307 -2.81 23.11 6.65
C ARG A 307 -3.18 21.82 5.94
N ILE A 308 -4.28 21.19 6.34
CA ILE A 308 -4.76 19.95 5.71
C ILE A 308 -5.20 20.23 4.27
N ALA A 309 -5.91 21.35 4.06
CA ALA A 309 -6.33 21.79 2.74
C ALA A 309 -5.13 21.98 1.79
N LYS A 310 -4.06 22.63 2.26
CA LYS A 310 -2.82 22.84 1.49
C LYS A 310 -2.11 21.50 1.19
N VAL A 311 -2.05 20.57 2.16
CA VAL A 311 -1.47 19.24 1.96
C VAL A 311 -2.27 18.46 0.92
N LEU A 312 -3.61 18.45 1.02
CA LEU A 312 -4.46 17.83 0.01
C LEU A 312 -4.23 18.41 -1.39
N GLY A 313 -4.17 19.74 -1.50
CA GLY A 313 -3.90 20.42 -2.79
C GLY A 313 -2.53 20.05 -3.36
N ALA A 314 -1.48 20.04 -2.54
CA ALA A 314 -0.13 19.67 -2.97
C ALA A 314 -0.05 18.20 -3.41
N LEU A 315 -0.69 17.30 -2.67
CA LEU A 315 -0.74 15.88 -3.02
C LEU A 315 -1.57 15.63 -4.29
N LEU A 316 -2.67 16.37 -4.50
CA LEU A 316 -3.42 16.32 -5.76
C LEU A 316 -2.57 16.77 -6.94
N LEU A 317 -1.82 17.87 -6.78
CA LEU A 317 -0.89 18.32 -7.83
C LEU A 317 0.17 17.24 -8.13
N LEU A 318 0.73 16.62 -7.09
CA LEU A 318 1.67 15.50 -7.26
C LEU A 318 1.00 14.34 -8.03
N GLN A 319 -0.25 13.99 -7.70
CA GLN A 319 -0.99 12.93 -8.41
C GLN A 319 -1.22 13.28 -9.90
N LEU A 320 -1.54 14.55 -10.19
CA LEU A 320 -1.70 15.00 -11.57
C LEU A 320 -0.39 14.87 -12.35
N LEU A 321 0.71 15.40 -11.79
CA LEU A 321 2.02 15.38 -12.44
C LEU A 321 2.54 13.95 -12.66
N THR A 322 2.46 13.10 -11.64
CA THR A 322 2.93 11.72 -11.74
C THR A 322 2.01 10.87 -12.62
N GLY A 323 0.68 11.07 -12.55
CA GLY A 323 -0.27 10.36 -13.40
C GLY A 323 -0.13 10.74 -14.87
N LEU A 324 0.07 12.03 -15.16
CA LEU A 324 0.31 12.50 -16.52
C LEU A 324 1.66 12.01 -17.05
N SER A 325 2.72 12.04 -16.23
CA SER A 325 4.03 11.54 -16.65
C SER A 325 4.04 10.05 -16.96
N ASN A 326 3.21 9.24 -16.26
CA ASN A 326 3.05 7.83 -16.58
C ASN A 326 2.46 7.56 -17.97
N VAL A 327 1.72 8.52 -18.53
CA VAL A 327 1.14 8.41 -19.88
C VAL A 327 2.06 9.02 -20.94
N VAL A 328 2.60 10.24 -20.68
CA VAL A 328 3.32 11.05 -21.68
C VAL A 328 4.79 10.65 -21.79
N LEU A 329 5.37 10.09 -20.72
CA LEU A 329 6.81 9.72 -20.67
C LEU A 329 7.01 8.20 -20.62
N ASP A 330 6.09 7.41 -21.16
CA ASP A 330 6.17 5.95 -21.22
C ASP A 330 6.50 5.27 -19.87
N TRP A 331 5.79 5.76 -18.82
CA TRP A 331 5.78 5.14 -17.51
C TRP A 331 7.13 5.11 -16.76
N PRO A 332 7.72 6.28 -16.44
CA PRO A 332 8.96 6.33 -15.68
C PRO A 332 8.79 5.72 -14.29
N LEU A 333 9.67 4.80 -13.93
CA LEU A 333 9.58 4.04 -12.67
C LEU A 333 9.43 4.92 -11.43
N ILE A 334 10.21 6.02 -11.34
CA ILE A 334 10.16 6.94 -10.20
C ILE A 334 8.77 7.61 -10.11
N ALA A 335 8.23 8.09 -11.23
CA ALA A 335 6.91 8.72 -11.24
C ALA A 335 5.80 7.72 -10.88
N ALA A 336 5.89 6.48 -11.35
CA ALA A 336 4.94 5.41 -11.04
C ALA A 336 4.96 5.02 -9.54
N VAL A 337 6.14 4.91 -8.93
CA VAL A 337 6.28 4.69 -7.49
C VAL A 337 5.73 5.88 -6.70
N LEU A 338 6.07 7.12 -7.09
CA LEU A 338 5.57 8.34 -6.45
C LEU A 338 4.05 8.51 -6.62
N HIS A 339 3.48 8.04 -7.73
CA HIS A 339 2.03 8.03 -7.94
C HIS A 339 1.33 7.15 -6.91
N THR A 340 1.84 5.95 -6.66
CA THR A 340 1.32 5.06 -5.60
C THR A 340 1.53 5.67 -4.21
N GLY A 341 2.71 6.22 -3.93
CA GLY A 341 3.01 6.87 -2.66
C GLY A 341 2.17 8.11 -2.39
N GLY A 342 1.96 8.94 -3.39
CA GLY A 342 1.09 10.12 -3.29
C GLY A 342 -0.37 9.74 -3.02
N ALA A 343 -0.86 8.65 -3.64
CA ALA A 343 -2.20 8.12 -3.37
C ALA A 343 -2.32 7.61 -1.91
N ALA A 344 -1.31 6.90 -1.40
CA ALA A 344 -1.26 6.46 0.00
C ALA A 344 -1.20 7.67 0.97
N ALA A 345 -0.42 8.71 0.65
CA ALA A 345 -0.35 9.94 1.43
C ALA A 345 -1.68 10.73 1.43
N LEU A 346 -2.36 10.82 0.29
CA LEU A 346 -3.72 11.36 0.21
C LEU A 346 -4.68 10.58 1.12
N PHE A 347 -4.60 9.25 1.07
CA PHE A 347 -5.47 8.39 1.88
C PHE A 347 -5.21 8.59 3.37
N ILE A 348 -3.95 8.60 3.83
CA ILE A 348 -3.59 8.92 5.23
C ILE A 348 -4.11 10.30 5.63
N THR A 349 -3.97 11.30 4.75
CA THR A 349 -4.44 12.67 5.02
C THR A 349 -5.96 12.72 5.17
N MET A 350 -6.71 11.97 4.35
CA MET A 350 -8.16 11.85 4.47
C MET A 350 -8.58 11.12 5.75
N VAL A 351 -7.90 10.02 6.10
CA VAL A 351 -8.15 9.32 7.37
C VAL A 351 -7.88 10.23 8.56
N TRP A 352 -6.77 10.99 8.55
CA TRP A 352 -6.47 11.97 9.59
C TRP A 352 -7.54 13.05 9.70
N LEU A 353 -7.96 13.63 8.56
CA LEU A 353 -9.07 14.62 8.54
C LEU A 353 -10.34 14.05 9.17
N LEU A 354 -10.74 12.84 8.81
CA LEU A 354 -11.93 12.18 9.34
C LEU A 354 -11.83 11.89 10.84
N CYS A 355 -10.62 11.61 11.35
CA CYS A 355 -10.39 11.42 12.79
C CYS A 355 -10.57 12.70 13.59
N ILE A 356 -10.06 13.85 13.11
CA ILE A 356 -10.08 15.11 13.84
C ILE A 356 -11.32 15.97 13.58
N ALA A 357 -12.05 15.71 12.49
CA ALA A 357 -13.25 16.47 12.13
C ALA A 357 -14.43 16.12 13.05
N ARG A 358 -15.13 17.12 13.54
CA ARG A 358 -16.40 16.98 14.25
C ARG A 358 -17.48 17.81 13.57
N LYS A 359 -18.70 17.28 13.55
CA LYS A 359 -19.87 18.05 13.05
C LYS A 359 -20.15 19.21 14.00
N LEU A 360 -20.31 20.41 13.44
CA LEU A 360 -20.89 21.52 14.17
C LEU A 360 -22.25 21.08 14.75
N LYS A 361 -22.44 21.24 16.06
CA LYS A 361 -23.76 21.04 16.64
C LYS A 361 -24.66 22.18 16.10
N THR A 362 -25.70 21.83 15.35
CA THR A 362 -26.79 22.74 15.05
C THR A 362 -27.47 23.05 16.40
N VAL A 363 -27.36 24.31 16.87
CA VAL A 363 -28.14 24.84 17.99
C VAL A 363 -29.58 24.90 17.56
#